data_05d7afa5f9791123e6147e2812856037
#
_entry.id   05d7afa5f9791123e6147e2812856037
#
_cell.length_a   1.000
_cell.length_b   1.000
_cell.length_c   1.000
_cell.angle_alpha   90.00
_cell.angle_beta   90.00
_cell.angle_gamma   90.00
#
_symmetry.space_group_name_H-M   'P 1'
#
loop_
_entity.id
_entity.type
_entity.pdbx_description
1 polymer ?
#
loop_
_entity_poly.entity_id
_entity_poly.type
_entity_poly.pdbx_seq_one_letter_code
_entity_poly.pdbx_strand_id
1 'polypeptide(L)'
;YGFNLSTRVPASLDGEEPSKLSMLSTTKTNYNYYAYSAGLPYNIFHVLYGDFDSYDVIAGSLPKNENELVLVVDKYNAVSFKILQALGFYSASDSQEDVKDISLKTKVRPISFEDVIDKEYKLFYNDDIYINPSEEKVNDGLGRKRTITTYEKRELDEDFYKNNGISLKISVIVRAKSTSTF
;
A
#
# COMPACT_ATOMS: atom_id res chain seq x y z
N TYR A 1 -7.34 15.56 5.56
CA TYR A 1 -5.93 15.37 5.21
C TYR A 1 -5.78 13.99 4.59
N GLY A 2 -5.25 13.92 3.34
CA GLY A 2 -4.96 12.68 2.64
C GLY A 2 -3.46 12.44 2.61
N PHE A 3 -3.06 11.18 2.49
CA PHE A 3 -1.67 10.80 2.29
C PHE A 3 -1.56 9.83 1.12
N ASN A 4 -0.39 9.76 0.54
CA ASN A 4 -0.02 8.87 -0.55
C ASN A 4 1.15 8.01 -0.09
N LEU A 5 1.05 6.71 -0.31
CA LEU A 5 2.12 5.78 -0.01
C LEU A 5 2.82 5.39 -1.31
N SER A 6 4.13 5.36 -1.28
CA SER A 6 4.95 4.96 -2.41
C SER A 6 6.02 3.95 -1.99
N THR A 7 6.37 3.06 -2.89
CA THR A 7 7.45 2.09 -2.72
C THR A 7 8.00 1.64 -4.07
N ARG A 8 9.07 0.84 -4.03
CA ARG A 8 9.55 0.12 -5.21
C ARG A 8 8.73 -1.14 -5.43
N VAL A 9 8.15 -1.26 -6.61
CA VAL A 9 7.33 -2.41 -7.03
C VAL A 9 8.10 -3.20 -8.08
N PRO A 10 8.19 -4.53 -8.00
CA PRO A 10 8.79 -5.35 -9.05
C PRO A 10 8.16 -5.05 -10.41
N ALA A 11 8.97 -4.94 -11.45
CA ALA A 11 8.48 -4.72 -12.81
C ALA A 11 8.10 -6.02 -13.50
N SER A 12 8.64 -7.16 -13.02
CA SER A 12 8.31 -8.51 -13.49
C SER A 12 8.08 -9.48 -12.34
N LEU A 13 7.29 -10.54 -12.57
CA LEU A 13 6.97 -11.58 -11.57
C LEU A 13 8.18 -12.42 -11.15
N ASP A 14 9.15 -12.58 -12.02
CA ASP A 14 10.41 -13.31 -11.77
C ASP A 14 11.46 -12.46 -11.04
N GLY A 15 11.27 -11.14 -11.01
CA GLY A 15 12.18 -10.20 -10.39
C GLY A 15 13.43 -9.90 -11.23
N GLU A 16 13.49 -10.33 -12.49
CA GLU A 16 14.63 -10.07 -13.38
C GLU A 16 14.70 -8.60 -13.83
N GLU A 17 13.55 -7.93 -13.95
CA GLU A 17 13.52 -6.51 -14.26
C GLU A 17 13.70 -5.65 -13.00
N PRO A 18 14.40 -4.51 -13.13
CA PRO A 18 14.56 -3.60 -11.99
C PRO A 18 13.21 -3.07 -11.51
N SER A 19 13.05 -3.00 -10.21
CA SER A 19 11.82 -2.45 -9.60
C SER A 19 11.65 -0.97 -9.95
N LYS A 20 10.39 -0.55 -10.09
CA LYS A 20 10.00 0.83 -10.42
C LYS A 20 9.38 1.51 -9.20
N LEU A 21 9.67 2.79 -9.03
CA LEU A 21 8.95 3.63 -8.08
C LEU A 21 7.48 3.70 -8.48
N SER A 22 6.60 3.40 -7.53
CA SER A 22 5.17 3.39 -7.77
C SER A 22 4.43 3.97 -6.57
N MET A 23 3.42 4.77 -6.88
CA MET A 23 2.48 5.25 -5.87
C MET A 23 1.42 4.17 -5.68
N LEU A 24 1.25 3.74 -4.44
CA LEU A 24 0.32 2.67 -4.10
C LEU A 24 -1.11 3.20 -3.97
N SER A 25 -2.06 2.47 -4.50
CA SER A 25 -3.49 2.77 -4.34
C SER A 25 -4.00 2.20 -3.01
N THR A 26 -3.48 2.74 -1.90
CA THR A 26 -3.81 2.26 -0.55
C THR A 26 -5.08 2.88 0.03
N THR A 27 -5.47 4.04 -0.50
CA THR A 27 -6.67 4.75 -0.09
C THR A 27 -7.60 4.88 -1.31
N LYS A 28 -8.70 4.15 -1.31
CA LYS A 28 -9.79 4.45 -2.26
C LYS A 28 -10.58 5.62 -1.68
N THR A 29 -10.34 6.80 -2.21
CA THR A 29 -11.12 8.02 -1.92
C THR A 29 -12.54 7.99 -2.47
N ASN A 30 -12.88 7.00 -3.29
CA ASN A 30 -14.22 6.84 -3.81
C ASN A 30 -14.98 5.81 -2.98
N TYR A 31 -15.98 6.30 -2.26
CA TYR A 31 -17.10 5.50 -1.74
C TYR A 31 -17.79 4.77 -2.89
N ASN A 32 -17.21 3.68 -3.34
CA ASN A 32 -17.85 2.87 -4.35
C ASN A 32 -18.56 1.72 -3.63
N TYR A 33 -19.88 1.79 -3.56
CA TYR A 33 -20.75 0.76 -3.00
C TYR A 33 -20.38 -0.65 -3.51
N TYR A 34 -19.90 -0.75 -4.74
CA TYR A 34 -19.43 -1.99 -5.34
C TYR A 34 -18.13 -2.54 -4.75
N ALA A 35 -17.28 -1.70 -4.18
CA ALA A 35 -16.05 -2.16 -3.53
C ALA A 35 -16.34 -2.85 -2.18
N TYR A 36 -17.40 -2.44 -1.49
CA TYR A 36 -17.88 -3.07 -0.27
C TYR A 36 -18.41 -4.48 -0.54
N SER A 37 -19.18 -4.66 -1.59
CA SER A 37 -19.71 -5.96 -2.00
C SER A 37 -18.66 -6.92 -2.57
N ALA A 38 -17.53 -6.40 -3.05
CA ALA A 38 -16.42 -7.21 -3.56
C ALA A 38 -15.43 -7.68 -2.48
N GLY A 39 -15.68 -7.38 -1.20
CA GLY A 39 -14.80 -7.78 -0.08
C GLY A 39 -13.40 -7.18 -0.16
N LEU A 40 -13.23 -6.06 -0.85
CA LEU A 40 -11.94 -5.35 -0.89
C LEU A 40 -11.75 -4.59 0.41
N PRO A 41 -10.58 -4.69 1.06
CA PRO A 41 -10.31 -3.92 2.26
C PRO A 41 -10.40 -2.43 1.92
N TYR A 42 -11.24 -1.72 2.64
CA TYR A 42 -11.45 -0.27 2.50
C TYR A 42 -10.18 0.53 2.79
N ASN A 43 -9.38 -0.02 3.70
CA ASN A 43 -8.10 0.51 4.10
C ASN A 43 -7.22 -0.68 4.48
N ILE A 44 -6.05 -0.78 3.91
CA ILE A 44 -5.08 -1.83 4.27
C ILE A 44 -4.30 -1.48 5.53
N PHE A 45 -4.34 -0.22 5.96
CA PHE A 45 -3.73 0.23 7.20
C PHE A 45 -4.80 0.44 8.26
N HIS A 46 -4.66 -0.31 9.34
CA HIS A 46 -5.52 -0.21 10.51
C HIS A 46 -4.67 0.01 11.75
N VAL A 47 -5.26 0.64 12.74
CA VAL A 47 -4.68 0.61 14.08
C VAL A 47 -4.69 -0.85 14.54
N LEU A 48 -3.57 -1.33 15.09
CA LEU A 48 -3.49 -2.66 15.64
C LEU A 48 -4.43 -2.74 16.85
N TYR A 49 -5.34 -3.71 16.84
CA TYR A 49 -6.27 -3.90 17.95
C TYR A 49 -5.62 -4.73 19.05
N GLY A 50 -5.89 -4.34 20.31
CA GLY A 50 -5.32 -5.00 21.48
C GLY A 50 -3.86 -4.62 21.75
N ASP A 51 -3.23 -5.39 22.62
CA ASP A 51 -1.81 -5.28 22.92
C ASP A 51 -1.00 -6.32 22.12
N PHE A 52 0.31 -6.17 22.12
CA PHE A 52 1.19 -7.12 21.43
C PHE A 52 1.16 -8.53 22.02
N ASP A 53 0.71 -8.68 23.26
CA ASP A 53 0.54 -9.99 23.92
C ASP A 53 -0.54 -10.84 23.25
N SER A 54 -1.44 -10.22 22.50
CA SER A 54 -2.46 -10.90 21.68
C SER A 54 -1.94 -11.52 20.39
N TYR A 55 -0.65 -11.33 20.08
CA TYR A 55 -0.04 -11.78 18.83
C TYR A 55 1.20 -12.64 19.07
N ASP A 56 1.41 -13.59 18.15
CA ASP A 56 2.66 -14.32 18.02
C ASP A 56 3.56 -13.59 17.03
N VAL A 57 4.80 -13.31 17.39
CA VAL A 57 5.81 -12.77 16.46
C VAL A 57 6.29 -13.91 15.57
N ILE A 58 6.12 -13.76 14.25
CA ILE A 58 6.54 -14.74 13.25
C ILE A 58 7.94 -14.40 12.73
N ALA A 59 8.20 -13.12 12.46
CA ALA A 59 9.50 -12.63 12.00
C ALA A 59 9.68 -11.16 12.36
N GLY A 60 10.94 -10.72 12.46
CA GLY A 60 11.27 -9.34 12.79
C GLY A 60 11.23 -9.03 14.28
N SER A 61 11.05 -7.78 14.63
CA SER A 61 10.96 -7.28 16.01
C SER A 61 9.85 -6.26 16.15
N LEU A 62 9.24 -6.21 17.32
CA LEU A 62 8.16 -5.28 17.62
C LEU A 62 8.58 -3.83 17.36
N PRO A 63 7.65 -2.98 16.87
CA PRO A 63 7.94 -1.59 16.57
C PRO A 63 8.53 -0.84 17.76
N LYS A 64 9.52 0.00 17.51
CA LYS A 64 10.17 0.85 18.52
C LYS A 64 9.84 2.32 18.33
N ASN A 65 9.28 2.66 17.18
CA ASN A 65 8.89 4.02 16.84
C ASN A 65 7.69 4.04 15.88
N GLU A 66 7.14 5.22 15.66
CA GLU A 66 5.94 5.46 14.86
C GLU A 66 6.10 5.20 13.34
N ASN A 67 7.33 5.09 12.86
CA ASN A 67 7.62 4.83 11.46
C ASN A 67 7.72 3.33 11.14
N GLU A 68 7.44 2.48 12.10
CA GLU A 68 7.50 1.03 11.95
C GLU A 68 6.11 0.43 11.88
N LEU A 69 5.87 -0.36 10.84
CA LEU A 69 4.61 -1.00 10.52
C LEU A 69 4.62 -2.46 10.96
N VAL A 70 3.43 -2.96 11.29
CA VAL A 70 3.18 -4.36 11.63
C VAL A 70 2.39 -5.00 10.50
N LEU A 71 2.87 -6.12 9.96
CA LEU A 71 2.08 -6.94 9.05
C LEU A 71 1.40 -8.06 9.83
N VAL A 72 0.08 -8.08 9.81
CA VAL A 72 -0.71 -9.15 10.42
C VAL A 72 -1.03 -10.22 9.38
N VAL A 73 -0.67 -11.46 9.66
CA VAL A 73 -0.95 -12.63 8.81
C VAL A 73 -2.04 -13.50 9.43
N ASP A 74 -2.64 -14.36 8.62
CA ASP A 74 -3.63 -15.32 9.10
C ASP A 74 -2.99 -16.50 9.86
N LYS A 75 -3.84 -17.42 10.33
CA LYS A 75 -3.40 -18.62 11.07
C LYS A 75 -2.47 -19.56 10.28
N TYR A 76 -2.38 -19.39 8.97
CA TYR A 76 -1.51 -20.16 8.08
C TYR A 76 -0.27 -19.39 7.66
N ASN A 77 -0.01 -18.23 8.27
CA ASN A 77 1.04 -17.28 7.89
C ASN A 77 0.87 -16.76 6.45
N ALA A 78 -0.36 -16.65 6.00
CA ALA A 78 -0.69 -16.20 4.66
C ALA A 78 -1.29 -14.80 4.67
N VAL A 79 -1.04 -14.09 3.57
CA VAL A 79 -1.63 -12.79 3.25
C VAL A 79 -2.29 -12.89 1.89
N SER A 80 -3.45 -12.28 1.73
CA SER A 80 -4.14 -12.33 0.44
C SER A 80 -3.32 -11.66 -0.67
N PHE A 81 -3.41 -12.19 -1.90
CA PHE A 81 -2.74 -11.60 -3.06
C PHE A 81 -3.04 -10.11 -3.24
N LYS A 82 -4.30 -9.71 -3.02
CA LYS A 82 -4.71 -8.31 -3.13
C LYS A 82 -4.03 -7.40 -2.11
N ILE A 83 -3.80 -7.89 -0.89
CA ILE A 83 -3.05 -7.15 0.12
C ILE A 83 -1.58 -7.05 -0.29
N LEU A 84 -0.96 -8.14 -0.73
CA LEU A 84 0.42 -8.12 -1.22
C LEU A 84 0.59 -7.18 -2.41
N GLN A 85 -0.37 -7.14 -3.34
CA GLN A 85 -0.38 -6.21 -4.46
C GLN A 85 -0.53 -4.75 -3.98
N ALA A 86 -1.44 -4.50 -3.03
CA ALA A 86 -1.63 -3.17 -2.45
C ALA A 86 -0.42 -2.71 -1.62
N LEU A 87 0.37 -3.63 -1.08
CA LEU A 87 1.64 -3.37 -0.40
C LEU A 87 2.83 -3.29 -1.38
N GLY A 88 2.62 -3.45 -2.68
CA GLY A 88 3.64 -3.30 -3.70
C GLY A 88 4.64 -4.47 -3.78
N PHE A 89 4.23 -5.67 -3.39
CA PHE A 89 4.99 -6.91 -3.64
C PHE A 89 4.75 -7.47 -5.03
N TYR A 90 3.61 -7.12 -5.62
CA TYR A 90 3.25 -7.41 -7.00
C TYR A 90 2.80 -6.12 -7.70
N SER A 91 2.94 -6.07 -9.02
CA SER A 91 2.44 -4.96 -9.81
C SER A 91 0.90 -4.91 -9.81
N ALA A 92 0.33 -3.72 -10.00
CA ALA A 92 -1.11 -3.56 -10.15
C ALA A 92 -1.67 -4.27 -11.41
N SER A 93 -0.82 -4.55 -12.39
CA SER A 93 -1.16 -5.30 -13.61
C SER A 93 -1.11 -6.82 -13.44
N ASP A 94 -0.45 -7.33 -12.38
CA ASP A 94 -0.32 -8.77 -12.16
C ASP A 94 -1.67 -9.37 -11.79
N SER A 95 -2.00 -10.53 -12.33
CA SER A 95 -3.20 -11.27 -11.98
C SER A 95 -2.90 -12.35 -10.95
N GLN A 96 -3.90 -12.68 -10.12
CA GLN A 96 -3.78 -13.79 -9.19
C GLN A 96 -3.65 -15.13 -9.92
N GLU A 97 -4.19 -15.23 -11.14
CA GLU A 97 -4.13 -16.41 -11.98
C GLU A 97 -2.71 -16.65 -12.47
N ASP A 98 -2.01 -15.59 -12.91
CA ASP A 98 -0.60 -15.67 -13.33
C ASP A 98 0.31 -16.17 -12.20
N VAL A 99 0.06 -15.71 -10.97
CA VAL A 99 0.82 -16.15 -9.78
C VAL A 99 0.49 -17.61 -9.39
N LYS A 100 -0.72 -18.08 -9.67
CA LYS A 100 -1.17 -19.44 -9.36
C LYS A 100 -0.86 -20.46 -10.46
N ASP A 101 -0.58 -20.00 -11.67
CA ASP A 101 -0.29 -20.91 -12.79
C ASP A 101 0.98 -21.73 -12.47
N ILE A 102 0.82 -23.05 -12.46
CA ILE A 102 1.90 -23.99 -12.15
C ILE A 102 3.04 -23.88 -13.17
N SER A 103 2.75 -23.53 -14.42
CA SER A 103 3.76 -23.33 -15.47
C SER A 103 4.62 -22.08 -15.20
N LEU A 104 4.07 -21.09 -14.49
CA LEU A 104 4.72 -19.86 -14.08
C LEU A 104 5.30 -19.92 -12.66
N LYS A 105 4.90 -20.89 -11.83
CA LYS A 105 5.40 -21.01 -10.44
C LYS A 105 6.92 -21.10 -10.32
N THR A 106 7.59 -21.64 -11.32
CA THR A 106 9.06 -21.68 -11.37
C THR A 106 9.67 -20.31 -11.75
N LYS A 107 8.87 -19.38 -12.25
CA LYS A 107 9.30 -18.04 -12.66
C LYS A 107 8.90 -16.95 -11.68
N VAL A 108 7.87 -17.19 -10.84
CA VAL A 108 7.45 -16.23 -9.82
C VAL A 108 8.44 -16.28 -8.66
N ARG A 109 9.08 -15.14 -8.39
CA ARG A 109 9.96 -15.04 -7.22
C ARG A 109 9.14 -15.24 -5.94
N PRO A 110 9.51 -16.19 -5.06
CA PRO A 110 8.86 -16.32 -3.78
C PRO A 110 9.15 -15.08 -2.91
N ILE A 111 8.15 -14.62 -2.17
CA ILE A 111 8.29 -13.54 -1.19
C ILE A 111 8.68 -14.19 0.14
N SER A 112 9.88 -13.90 0.63
CA SER A 112 10.35 -14.37 1.92
C SER A 112 9.91 -13.42 3.05
N PHE A 113 10.04 -13.85 4.30
CA PHE A 113 9.78 -12.97 5.44
C PHE A 113 10.78 -11.82 5.50
N GLU A 114 12.01 -12.05 5.08
CA GLU A 114 13.07 -11.03 5.00
C GLU A 114 12.71 -9.95 3.96
N ASP A 115 12.20 -10.35 2.78
CA ASP A 115 11.73 -9.39 1.77
C ASP A 115 10.62 -8.48 2.32
N VAL A 116 9.78 -9.01 3.21
CA VAL A 116 8.69 -8.26 3.84
C VAL A 116 9.22 -7.32 4.91
N ILE A 117 10.11 -7.79 5.78
CA ILE A 117 10.67 -6.99 6.90
C ILE A 117 11.44 -5.79 6.37
N ASP A 118 12.23 -5.95 5.31
CA ASP A 118 13.03 -4.87 4.76
C ASP A 118 12.28 -3.99 3.75
N LYS A 119 10.99 -4.24 3.56
CA LYS A 119 10.19 -3.43 2.64
C LYS A 119 10.02 -2.01 3.16
N GLU A 120 10.55 -1.06 2.40
CA GLU A 120 10.48 0.36 2.69
C GLU A 120 9.38 1.05 1.90
N TYR A 121 8.80 2.06 2.52
CA TYR A 121 7.79 2.92 1.95
C TYR A 121 8.14 4.38 2.20
N LYS A 122 7.61 5.26 1.37
CA LYS A 122 7.56 6.70 1.62
C LYS A 122 6.10 7.15 1.70
N LEU A 123 5.78 7.84 2.76
CA LEU A 123 4.50 8.50 2.94
C LEU A 123 4.65 9.96 2.56
N PHE A 124 3.84 10.43 1.64
CA PHE A 124 3.75 11.82 1.20
C PHE A 124 2.37 12.38 1.57
N TYR A 125 2.33 13.61 2.04
CA TYR A 125 1.07 14.32 2.17
C TYR A 125 0.54 14.72 0.79
N ASN A 126 -0.76 15.00 0.72
CA ASN A 126 -1.36 15.45 -0.54
C ASN A 126 -0.68 16.71 -1.08
N ASP A 127 -0.27 17.64 -0.21
CA ASP A 127 0.38 18.90 -0.58
C ASP A 127 1.78 18.67 -1.19
N ASP A 128 2.42 17.53 -0.91
CA ASP A 128 3.69 17.16 -1.54
C ASP A 128 3.48 16.68 -2.99
N ILE A 129 2.32 16.07 -3.25
CA ILE A 129 2.01 15.38 -4.51
C ILE A 129 1.17 16.23 -5.45
N TYR A 130 0.20 16.98 -4.91
CA TYR A 130 -0.68 17.84 -5.70
C TYR A 130 -0.24 19.29 -5.59
N ILE A 131 0.37 19.77 -6.66
CA ILE A 131 1.05 21.08 -6.74
C ILE A 131 0.35 21.99 -7.75
N ASN A 132 0.79 23.25 -7.83
CA ASN A 132 0.36 24.22 -8.83
C ASN A 132 -1.17 24.37 -8.90
N PRO A 133 -1.83 24.87 -7.83
CA PRO A 133 -3.26 25.11 -7.86
C PRO A 133 -3.64 26.06 -8.99
N SER A 134 -4.64 25.69 -9.78
CA SER A 134 -5.23 26.53 -10.83
C SER A 134 -6.73 26.67 -10.58
N GLU A 135 -7.23 27.88 -10.61
CA GLU A 135 -8.65 28.17 -10.39
C GLU A 135 -9.36 28.46 -11.70
N GLU A 136 -10.46 27.77 -11.94
CA GLU A 136 -11.35 28.00 -13.08
C GLU A 136 -12.77 28.28 -12.61
N LYS A 137 -13.43 29.28 -13.23
CA LYS A 137 -14.84 29.56 -12.99
C LYS A 137 -15.70 28.82 -14.01
N VAL A 138 -16.44 27.82 -13.54
CA VAL A 138 -17.35 27.04 -14.35
C VAL A 138 -18.82 27.33 -14.01
N ASN A 139 -19.71 27.16 -14.98
CA ASN A 139 -21.15 27.22 -14.76
C ASN A 139 -21.66 25.82 -14.40
N ASP A 140 -22.47 25.71 -13.34
CA ASP A 140 -22.98 24.43 -12.81
C ASP A 140 -24.21 23.88 -13.55
N GLY A 141 -24.50 24.31 -14.74
CA GLY A 141 -25.69 23.92 -15.51
C GLY A 141 -27.00 24.58 -15.03
N LEU A 142 -27.01 25.19 -13.85
CA LEU A 142 -28.12 25.97 -13.31
C LEU A 142 -27.87 27.48 -13.39
N GLY A 143 -26.87 27.89 -14.16
CA GLY A 143 -26.49 29.28 -14.36
C GLY A 143 -25.69 29.91 -13.20
N ARG A 144 -25.30 29.12 -12.19
CA ARG A 144 -24.47 29.58 -11.07
C ARG A 144 -22.99 29.39 -11.38
N LYS A 145 -22.19 30.41 -11.09
CA LYS A 145 -20.75 30.33 -11.22
C LYS A 145 -20.14 29.66 -9.99
N ARG A 146 -19.33 28.60 -10.19
CA ARG A 146 -18.55 27.97 -9.15
C ARG A 146 -17.08 28.09 -9.52
N THR A 147 -16.22 28.30 -8.50
CA THR A 147 -14.78 28.17 -8.65
C THR A 147 -14.40 26.73 -8.40
N ILE A 148 -13.71 26.13 -9.35
CA ILE A 148 -13.10 24.79 -9.22
C ILE A 148 -11.60 25.01 -9.15
N THR A 149 -10.96 24.45 -8.13
CA THR A 149 -9.51 24.41 -8.01
C THR A 149 -9.03 23.05 -8.48
N THR A 150 -8.16 23.07 -9.47
CA THR A 150 -7.46 21.86 -9.99
C THR A 150 -6.00 21.92 -9.58
N TYR A 151 -5.37 20.77 -9.49
CA TYR A 151 -3.96 20.62 -9.11
C TYR A 151 -3.25 19.74 -10.12
N GLU A 152 -1.99 20.04 -10.35
CA GLU A 152 -1.10 19.14 -11.08
C GLU A 152 -0.58 18.04 -10.15
N LYS A 153 -0.57 16.80 -10.65
CA LYS A 153 0.05 15.71 -9.92
C LYS A 153 1.52 15.65 -10.24
N ARG A 154 2.37 15.74 -9.21
CA ARG A 154 3.82 15.60 -9.33
C ARG A 154 4.18 14.20 -9.83
N GLU A 155 5.10 14.11 -10.76
CA GLU A 155 5.76 12.84 -11.09
C GLU A 155 6.71 12.42 -9.97
N LEU A 156 6.71 11.13 -9.68
CA LEU A 156 7.56 10.55 -8.65
C LEU A 156 8.89 10.13 -9.29
N ASP A 157 9.91 10.96 -9.10
CA ASP A 157 11.28 10.65 -9.50
C ASP A 157 12.15 10.21 -8.30
N GLU A 158 13.35 9.71 -8.59
CA GLU A 158 14.27 9.19 -7.57
C GLU A 158 14.77 10.25 -6.59
N ASP A 159 15.00 11.47 -7.06
CA ASP A 159 15.50 12.55 -6.21
C ASP A 159 14.42 13.04 -5.26
N PHE A 160 13.20 13.20 -5.75
CA PHE A 160 12.08 13.54 -4.91
C PHE A 160 11.80 12.43 -3.88
N TYR A 161 11.81 11.17 -4.31
CA TYR A 161 11.60 10.02 -3.43
C TYR A 161 12.63 9.95 -2.31
N LYS A 162 13.91 10.18 -2.59
CA LYS A 162 14.98 10.13 -1.58
C LYS A 162 14.89 11.25 -0.55
N ASN A 163 14.59 12.47 -1.02
CA ASN A 163 14.75 13.68 -0.21
C ASN A 163 13.47 14.13 0.50
N ASN A 164 12.32 13.55 0.16
CA ASN A 164 11.04 13.97 0.68
C ASN A 164 10.26 12.80 1.30
N GLY A 165 9.16 13.14 1.97
CA GLY A 165 8.26 12.18 2.60
C GLY A 165 8.82 11.54 3.87
N ILE A 166 7.95 10.83 4.56
CA ILE A 166 8.25 10.10 5.79
C ILE A 166 8.58 8.66 5.42
N SER A 167 9.76 8.18 5.82
CA SER A 167 10.16 6.78 5.60
C SER A 167 9.43 5.88 6.58
N LEU A 168 8.80 4.83 6.06
CA LEU A 168 8.16 3.79 6.83
C LEU A 168 8.76 2.44 6.43
N LYS A 169 8.79 1.48 7.36
CA LYS A 169 9.20 0.10 7.07
C LYS A 169 8.35 -0.90 7.83
N ILE A 170 8.20 -2.09 7.30
CA ILE A 170 7.61 -3.20 8.05
C ILE A 170 8.69 -3.75 8.98
N SER A 171 8.48 -3.66 10.29
CA SER A 171 9.45 -4.12 11.30
C SER A 171 9.15 -5.53 11.82
N VAL A 172 7.91 -5.96 11.75
CA VAL A 172 7.47 -7.23 12.30
C VAL A 172 6.31 -7.83 11.52
N ILE A 173 6.33 -9.15 11.43
CA ILE A 173 5.20 -9.96 10.97
C ILE A 173 4.63 -10.67 12.20
N VAL A 174 3.34 -10.51 12.42
CA VAL A 174 2.65 -11.10 13.57
C VAL A 174 1.41 -11.89 13.12
N ARG A 175 1.02 -12.85 13.95
CA ARG A 175 -0.22 -13.62 13.79
C ARG A 175 -1.05 -13.50 15.05
N ALA A 176 -2.36 -13.26 14.89
CA ALA A 176 -3.27 -13.23 16.02
C ALA A 176 -3.33 -14.60 16.72
N LYS A 177 -3.22 -14.63 18.03
CA LYS A 177 -3.39 -15.85 18.84
C LYS A 177 -4.83 -16.32 18.77
N SER A 178 -5.05 -17.62 18.73
CA SER A 178 -6.38 -18.23 18.65
C SER A 178 -7.29 -17.93 19.83
N THR A 179 -6.70 -17.47 20.93
CA THR A 179 -7.42 -17.09 22.18
C THR A 179 -7.82 -15.61 22.21
N SER A 180 -7.38 -14.82 21.24
CA SER A 180 -7.71 -13.40 21.18
C SER A 180 -9.13 -13.23 20.61
N THR A 181 -10.03 -12.71 21.41
CA THR A 181 -11.35 -12.22 20.95
C THR A 181 -11.17 -10.75 20.53
N PHE A 182 -11.35 -10.49 19.24
CA PHE A 182 -11.39 -9.13 18.69
C PHE A 182 -12.83 -8.69 18.48
#